data_2768e256887411fc3791db92e122a997
#
_entry.id   2768e256887411fc3791db92e122a997
#
_cell.length_a   1.000
_cell.length_b   1.000
_cell.length_c   1.000
_cell.angle_alpha   90.00
_cell.angle_beta   90.00
_cell.angle_gamma   90.00
#
_symmetry.space_group_name_H-M   'P 1'
#
loop_
_entity.id
_entity.type
_entity.pdbx_description
1 polymer ?
#
loop_
_entity_poly.entity_id
_entity_poly.type
_entity_poly.pdbx_seq_one_letter_code
_entity_poly.pdbx_strand_id
1 'polypeptide(L)'
;EHIDNGGEPDLFENDTPVTATGYMTDLITDRSVRFINDHAAQPFFLEVAYNAAHWPYQDPDTPSRAIDNGRHVMPWEAHTNTRAEYVKIMERADQGVGRLLAALDQHHLADNTLVIFTNDNGGEWLSRNAPLFDRKFSLFEGGIRVPAILRWPGHIPAGVTSTQVGITMDLSA
;
A
#
# COMPACT_ATOMS: atom_id res chain seq x y z
N GLU A 1 6.17 2.90 -10.98
CA GLU A 1 7.39 2.12 -11.22
C GLU A 1 7.02 0.76 -11.79
N HIS A 2 7.42 0.45 -13.03
CA HIS A 2 7.22 -0.87 -13.64
C HIS A 2 8.44 -1.31 -14.42
N ILE A 3 9.59 -0.90 -13.95
CA ILE A 3 10.88 -1.40 -14.38
C ILE A 3 11.69 -1.75 -13.14
N ASP A 4 12.44 -2.84 -13.20
CA ASP A 4 13.35 -3.23 -12.15
C ASP A 4 14.58 -2.31 -12.05
N ASN A 5 15.48 -2.61 -11.12
CA ASN A 5 16.73 -1.85 -10.94
C ASN A 5 17.69 -1.95 -12.15
N GLY A 6 17.48 -2.88 -13.05
CA GLY A 6 18.24 -3.05 -14.30
C GLY A 6 17.64 -2.27 -15.46
N GLY A 7 16.44 -1.70 -15.28
CA GLY A 7 15.67 -1.01 -16.33
C GLY A 7 14.82 -1.94 -17.19
N GLU A 8 14.72 -3.22 -16.82
CA GLU A 8 13.86 -4.18 -17.49
C GLU A 8 12.40 -4.05 -17.02
N PRO A 9 11.42 -4.40 -17.88
CA PRO A 9 10.00 -4.41 -17.48
C PRO A 9 9.77 -5.33 -16.28
N ASP A 10 9.12 -4.81 -15.23
CA ASP A 10 8.86 -5.51 -13.97
C ASP A 10 7.37 -5.48 -13.59
N LEU A 11 6.50 -5.47 -14.57
CA LEU A 11 5.07 -5.58 -14.38
C LEU A 11 4.56 -6.85 -15.04
N PHE A 12 3.90 -7.70 -14.27
CA PHE A 12 3.41 -8.99 -14.73
C PHE A 12 1.91 -9.15 -14.47
N GLU A 13 1.24 -9.83 -15.36
CA GLU A 13 -0.07 -10.41 -15.13
C GLU A 13 0.08 -11.93 -15.12
N ASN A 14 -0.01 -12.53 -13.92
CA ASN A 14 0.46 -13.88 -13.66
C ASN A 14 1.95 -14.00 -14.05
N ASP A 15 2.28 -14.88 -14.99
CA ASP A 15 3.65 -15.10 -15.47
C ASP A 15 3.97 -14.34 -16.77
N THR A 16 3.08 -13.48 -17.23
CA THR A 16 3.22 -12.78 -18.51
C THR A 16 3.62 -11.33 -18.28
N PRO A 17 4.76 -10.86 -18.81
CA PRO A 17 5.13 -9.46 -18.77
C PRO A 17 4.06 -8.60 -19.45
N VAL A 18 3.67 -7.51 -18.81
CA VAL A 18 2.69 -6.57 -19.35
C VAL A 18 3.24 -5.14 -19.29
N THR A 19 2.74 -4.29 -20.17
CA THR A 19 3.03 -2.87 -20.14
C THR A 19 1.77 -2.10 -19.79
N ALA A 20 1.86 -1.19 -18.85
CA ALA A 20 0.79 -0.28 -18.49
C ALA A 20 1.32 1.14 -18.36
N THR A 21 0.47 2.10 -18.68
CA THR A 21 0.77 3.53 -18.51
C THR A 21 -0.10 4.08 -17.40
N GLY A 22 0.49 4.80 -16.46
CA GLY A 22 -0.23 5.42 -15.36
C GLY A 22 0.58 5.40 -14.06
N TYR A 23 -0.03 5.94 -13.02
CA TYR A 23 0.55 5.94 -11.69
C TYR A 23 0.33 4.57 -11.03
N MET A 24 1.38 3.97 -10.47
CA MET A 24 1.31 2.57 -9.97
C MET A 24 0.20 2.34 -8.96
N THR A 25 0.00 3.25 -8.02
CA THR A 25 -1.09 3.16 -7.04
C THR A 25 -2.46 3.10 -7.71
N ASP A 26 -2.66 3.83 -8.80
CA ASP A 26 -3.92 3.80 -9.57
C ASP A 26 -4.08 2.49 -10.33
N LEU A 27 -3.00 2.01 -10.96
CA LEU A 27 -3.01 0.74 -11.68
C LEU A 27 -3.37 -0.43 -10.76
N ILE A 28 -2.77 -0.47 -9.57
CA ILE A 28 -3.09 -1.47 -8.54
C ILE A 28 -4.55 -1.34 -8.11
N THR A 29 -5.01 -0.12 -7.84
CA THR A 29 -6.39 0.14 -7.44
C THR A 29 -7.38 -0.30 -8.53
N ASP A 30 -7.14 0.07 -9.78
CA ASP A 30 -8.01 -0.26 -10.92
C ASP A 30 -8.12 -1.77 -11.13
N ARG A 31 -6.99 -2.48 -11.01
CA ARG A 31 -6.98 -3.96 -11.09
C ARG A 31 -7.74 -4.59 -9.94
N SER A 32 -7.56 -4.08 -8.73
CA SER A 32 -8.23 -4.59 -7.53
C SER A 32 -9.74 -4.34 -7.57
N VAL A 33 -10.18 -3.16 -7.99
CA VAL A 33 -11.61 -2.86 -8.20
C VAL A 33 -12.21 -3.77 -9.27
N ARG A 34 -11.50 -3.97 -10.38
CA ARG A 34 -11.95 -4.91 -11.43
C ARG A 34 -12.07 -6.32 -10.87
N PHE A 35 -11.08 -6.79 -10.11
CA PHE A 35 -11.13 -8.10 -9.48
C PHE A 35 -12.38 -8.27 -8.59
N ILE A 36 -12.69 -7.28 -7.76
CA ILE A 36 -13.91 -7.30 -6.91
C ILE A 36 -15.17 -7.40 -7.78
N ASN A 37 -15.25 -6.60 -8.84
CA ASN A 37 -16.40 -6.62 -9.76
C ASN A 37 -16.58 -7.98 -10.44
N ASP A 38 -15.49 -8.56 -10.91
CA ASP A 38 -15.52 -9.83 -11.65
C ASP A 38 -15.81 -11.05 -10.74
N HIS A 39 -15.52 -10.92 -9.43
CA HIS A 39 -15.65 -12.00 -8.45
C HIS A 39 -16.77 -11.77 -7.42
N ALA A 40 -17.62 -10.76 -7.62
CA ALA A 40 -18.66 -10.39 -6.66
C ALA A 40 -19.66 -11.49 -6.30
N ALA A 41 -19.83 -12.48 -7.18
CA ALA A 41 -20.78 -13.60 -7.00
C ALA A 41 -20.17 -14.82 -6.29
N GLN A 42 -18.91 -14.80 -5.89
CA GLN A 42 -18.20 -15.93 -5.28
C GLN A 42 -17.28 -15.50 -4.16
N PRO A 43 -16.93 -16.38 -3.23
CA PRO A 43 -15.91 -16.07 -2.22
C PRO A 43 -14.56 -15.79 -2.87
N PHE A 44 -13.84 -14.81 -2.34
CA PHE A 44 -12.49 -14.48 -2.80
C PHE A 44 -11.57 -14.09 -1.64
N PHE A 45 -10.29 -14.18 -1.88
CA PHE A 45 -9.23 -13.55 -1.11
C PHE A 45 -8.51 -12.58 -2.04
N LEU A 46 -8.33 -11.35 -1.59
CA LEU A 46 -7.64 -10.30 -2.34
C LEU A 46 -6.60 -9.64 -1.44
N GLU A 47 -5.35 -9.74 -1.81
CA GLU A 47 -4.26 -8.96 -1.24
C GLU A 47 -3.93 -7.79 -2.17
N VAL A 48 -3.93 -6.57 -1.63
CA VAL A 48 -3.62 -5.34 -2.37
C VAL A 48 -2.34 -4.75 -1.82
N ALA A 49 -1.21 -5.11 -2.41
CA ALA A 49 0.11 -4.67 -2.00
C ALA A 49 0.47 -3.33 -2.69
N TYR A 50 0.14 -2.20 -2.05
CA TYR A 50 0.52 -0.89 -2.54
C TYR A 50 2.01 -0.62 -2.36
N ASN A 51 2.67 -0.09 -3.39
CA ASN A 51 4.04 0.43 -3.29
C ASN A 51 4.10 1.77 -2.53
N ALA A 52 2.99 2.45 -2.36
CA ALA A 52 2.90 3.73 -1.65
C ALA A 52 3.04 3.53 -0.12
N ALA A 53 3.89 4.32 0.59
CA ALA A 53 4.80 5.29 0.00
C ALA A 53 6.26 4.81 0.13
N HIS A 54 6.64 3.87 -0.73
CA HIS A 54 8.01 3.38 -0.78
C HIS A 54 8.91 4.35 -1.56
N TRP A 55 10.15 4.47 -1.18
CA TRP A 55 11.17 5.16 -1.97
C TRP A 55 11.39 4.45 -3.34
N PRO A 56 11.64 5.20 -4.45
CA PRO A 56 11.72 6.65 -4.61
C PRO A 56 10.34 7.33 -4.52
N TYR A 57 10.28 8.43 -3.77
CA TYR A 57 9.04 9.15 -3.54
C TYR A 57 8.65 9.95 -4.80
N GLN A 58 7.73 9.42 -5.56
CA GLN A 58 7.18 10.05 -6.77
C GLN A 58 5.69 10.29 -6.55
N ASP A 59 5.31 11.56 -6.43
CA ASP A 59 3.90 11.91 -6.26
C ASP A 59 3.15 11.83 -7.61
N PRO A 60 1.80 11.71 -7.60
CA PRO A 60 1.03 11.52 -8.81
C PRO A 60 1.05 12.72 -9.77
N ASP A 61 1.43 13.91 -9.31
CA ASP A 61 1.44 15.13 -10.08
C ASP A 61 2.81 15.43 -10.72
N THR A 62 3.84 14.72 -10.29
CA THR A 62 5.21 14.90 -10.77
C THR A 62 5.53 13.91 -11.88
N PRO A 63 6.09 14.35 -13.02
CA PRO A 63 6.55 13.43 -14.05
C PRO A 63 7.51 12.38 -13.49
N SER A 64 7.36 11.14 -13.95
CA SER A 64 8.28 10.06 -13.60
C SER A 64 9.73 10.51 -13.80
N ARG A 65 10.51 10.46 -12.74
CA ARG A 65 11.95 10.69 -12.82
C ARG A 65 12.60 9.34 -13.02
N ALA A 66 13.31 9.16 -14.13
CA ALA A 66 14.18 8.01 -14.28
C ALA A 66 15.12 7.96 -13.06
N ILE A 67 15.22 6.81 -12.43
CA ILE A 67 16.27 6.56 -11.45
C ILE A 67 17.58 6.65 -12.24
N ASP A 68 18.41 7.63 -11.89
CA ASP A 68 19.60 7.95 -12.67
C ASP A 68 20.54 6.74 -12.75
N ASN A 69 20.65 6.16 -13.95
CA ASN A 69 21.69 5.23 -14.38
C ASN A 69 22.00 4.00 -13.52
N GLY A 70 21.03 3.37 -12.88
CA GLY A 70 21.25 2.13 -12.13
C GLY A 70 22.11 2.31 -10.87
N ARG A 71 22.35 3.54 -10.43
CA ARG A 71 22.87 3.81 -9.10
C ARG A 71 21.73 3.62 -8.11
N HIS A 72 21.88 2.68 -7.21
CA HIS A 72 21.14 2.68 -5.96
C HIS A 72 21.48 3.96 -5.19
N VAL A 73 20.71 5.01 -5.42
CA VAL A 73 20.76 6.17 -4.54
C VAL A 73 20.04 5.75 -3.27
N MET A 74 20.80 5.57 -2.21
CA MET A 74 20.19 5.20 -0.93
C MET A 74 19.26 6.32 -0.46
N PRO A 75 18.15 6.00 0.25
CA PRO A 75 17.14 7.00 0.65
C PRO A 75 17.71 8.23 1.35
N TRP A 76 18.81 8.07 2.08
CA TRP A 76 19.52 9.17 2.74
C TRP A 76 20.36 10.05 1.81
N GLU A 77 20.61 9.62 0.59
CA GLU A 77 21.34 10.40 -0.44
C GLU A 77 20.38 11.21 -1.33
N ALA A 78 19.12 10.79 -1.39
CA ALA A 78 18.09 11.42 -2.19
C ALA A 78 17.32 12.50 -1.42
N HIS A 79 18.01 13.48 -0.86
CA HIS A 79 17.41 14.59 -0.08
C HIS A 79 16.53 15.55 -0.90
N THR A 80 16.05 15.16 -2.06
CA THR A 80 15.28 16.03 -2.96
C THR A 80 13.78 15.96 -2.73
N ASN A 81 13.28 14.93 -2.05
CA ASN A 81 11.85 14.78 -1.78
C ASN A 81 11.43 15.51 -0.51
N THR A 82 10.20 16.01 -0.53
CA THR A 82 9.60 16.76 0.56
C THR A 82 8.54 15.95 1.29
N ARG A 83 8.23 16.35 2.52
CA ARG A 83 7.08 15.80 3.24
C ARG A 83 5.75 16.03 2.50
N ALA A 84 5.62 17.12 1.75
CA ALA A 84 4.41 17.41 0.97
C ALA A 84 4.20 16.40 -0.16
N GLU A 85 5.26 16.02 -0.88
CA GLU A 85 5.20 14.95 -1.89
C GLU A 85 4.82 13.61 -1.25
N TYR A 86 5.44 13.26 -0.13
CA TYR A 86 5.09 12.06 0.62
C TYR A 86 3.59 12.02 1.02
N VAL A 87 3.04 13.14 1.48
CA VAL A 87 1.63 13.24 1.85
C VAL A 87 0.72 12.98 0.65
N LYS A 88 1.03 13.55 -0.53
CA LYS A 88 0.26 13.29 -1.75
C LYS A 88 0.26 11.81 -2.16
N ILE A 89 1.39 11.13 -2.00
CA ILE A 89 1.49 9.68 -2.26
C ILE A 89 0.54 8.92 -1.33
N MET A 90 0.56 9.24 -0.04
CA MET A 90 -0.31 8.61 0.95
C MET A 90 -1.79 8.92 0.71
N GLU A 91 -2.14 10.16 0.38
CA GLU A 91 -3.50 10.55 0.02
C GLU A 91 -4.01 9.79 -1.21
N ARG A 92 -3.13 9.53 -2.18
CA ARG A 92 -3.50 8.73 -3.35
C ARG A 92 -3.77 7.27 -3.00
N ALA A 93 -2.98 6.68 -2.10
CA ALA A 93 -3.25 5.34 -1.58
C ALA A 93 -4.56 5.29 -0.79
N ASP A 94 -4.84 6.28 0.05
CA ASP A 94 -6.09 6.39 0.82
C ASP A 94 -7.31 6.49 -0.12
N GLN A 95 -7.22 7.29 -1.19
CA GLN A 95 -8.25 7.35 -2.24
C GLN A 95 -8.45 5.98 -2.90
N GLY A 96 -7.37 5.23 -3.13
CA GLY A 96 -7.43 3.86 -3.63
C GLY A 96 -8.22 2.94 -2.71
N VAL A 97 -7.90 2.97 -1.42
CA VAL A 97 -8.65 2.21 -0.39
C VAL A 97 -10.14 2.60 -0.40
N GLY A 98 -10.44 3.89 -0.48
CA GLY A 98 -11.82 4.38 -0.60
C GLY A 98 -12.57 3.78 -1.80
N ARG A 99 -11.91 3.65 -2.95
CA ARG A 99 -12.48 3.02 -4.15
C ARG A 99 -12.74 1.52 -3.97
N LEU A 100 -11.86 0.80 -3.28
CA LEU A 100 -12.07 -0.61 -2.95
C LEU A 100 -13.28 -0.80 -2.04
N LEU A 101 -13.40 0.02 -1.00
CA LEU A 101 -14.54 -0.01 -0.09
C LEU A 101 -15.85 0.31 -0.84
N ALA A 102 -15.84 1.31 -1.73
CA ALA A 102 -17.00 1.64 -2.56
C ALA A 102 -17.40 0.49 -3.50
N ALA A 103 -16.45 -0.26 -4.06
CA ALA A 103 -16.76 -1.43 -4.86
C ALA A 103 -17.42 -2.55 -4.04
N LEU A 104 -16.97 -2.78 -2.81
CA LEU A 104 -17.63 -3.74 -1.90
C LEU A 104 -19.06 -3.30 -1.56
N ASP A 105 -19.26 -2.00 -1.31
CA ASP A 105 -20.59 -1.46 -1.01
C ASP A 105 -21.54 -1.56 -2.22
N GLN A 106 -21.05 -1.28 -3.44
CA GLN A 106 -21.83 -1.41 -4.68
C GLN A 106 -22.36 -2.83 -4.92
N HIS A 107 -21.58 -3.82 -4.56
CA HIS A 107 -21.94 -5.22 -4.71
C HIS A 107 -22.61 -5.82 -3.47
N HIS A 108 -22.93 -5.01 -2.46
CA HIS A 108 -23.50 -5.45 -1.19
C HIS A 108 -22.68 -6.51 -0.46
N LEU A 109 -21.34 -6.44 -0.61
CA LEU A 109 -20.39 -7.37 -0.01
C LEU A 109 -19.82 -6.89 1.32
N ALA A 110 -20.04 -5.64 1.70
CA ALA A 110 -19.40 -5.04 2.87
C ALA A 110 -19.64 -5.81 4.17
N ASP A 111 -20.85 -6.30 4.40
CA ASP A 111 -21.23 -7.03 5.62
C ASP A 111 -20.69 -8.49 5.63
N ASN A 112 -20.28 -8.98 4.47
CA ASN A 112 -19.71 -10.33 4.31
C ASN A 112 -18.23 -10.33 3.91
N THR A 113 -17.52 -9.21 4.13
CA THR A 113 -16.11 -9.08 3.82
C THR A 113 -15.35 -8.50 5.01
N LEU A 114 -14.38 -9.26 5.51
CA LEU A 114 -13.38 -8.73 6.44
C LEU A 114 -12.33 -7.96 5.65
N VAL A 115 -12.24 -6.66 5.87
CA VAL A 115 -11.18 -5.80 5.32
C VAL A 115 -10.12 -5.56 6.39
N ILE A 116 -8.87 -5.83 6.06
CA ILE A 116 -7.72 -5.59 6.93
C ILE A 116 -6.79 -4.62 6.23
N PHE A 117 -6.45 -3.52 6.90
CA PHE A 117 -5.44 -2.58 6.47
C PHE A 117 -4.27 -2.60 7.45
N THR A 118 -3.08 -2.80 6.94
CA THR A 118 -1.84 -2.77 7.73
C THR A 118 -0.66 -2.35 6.85
N ASN A 119 0.53 -2.28 7.44
CA ASN A 119 1.77 -2.03 6.73
C ASN A 119 2.72 -3.21 6.94
N ASP A 120 3.66 -3.38 6.02
CA ASP A 120 4.71 -4.41 6.07
C ASP A 120 5.79 -4.11 7.11
N ASN A 121 6.11 -2.82 7.30
CA ASN A 121 7.10 -2.32 8.27
C ASN A 121 6.80 -0.89 8.69
N GLY A 122 7.50 -0.42 9.70
CA GLY A 122 7.45 0.97 10.15
C GLY A 122 7.90 1.94 9.07
N GLY A 123 7.45 3.18 9.20
CA GLY A 123 7.71 4.20 8.19
C GLY A 123 9.20 4.53 8.04
N GLU A 124 9.57 4.98 6.83
CA GLU A 124 10.92 5.36 6.48
C GLU A 124 11.13 6.89 6.64
N TRP A 125 12.06 7.45 5.89
CA TRP A 125 12.63 8.80 6.04
C TRP A 125 11.62 9.96 6.20
N LEU A 126 10.59 10.02 5.38
CA LEU A 126 9.60 11.11 5.41
C LEU A 126 8.36 10.79 6.24
N SER A 127 8.29 9.61 6.84
CA SER A 127 7.18 9.22 7.72
C SER A 127 7.28 9.85 9.11
N ARG A 128 6.25 9.64 9.93
CA ARG A 128 6.23 10.01 11.34
C ARG A 128 6.00 8.77 12.19
N ASN A 129 7.06 8.27 12.79
CA ASN A 129 6.98 7.10 13.68
C ASN A 129 6.81 7.48 15.15
N ALA A 130 7.08 8.75 15.54
CA ALA A 130 6.93 9.19 16.91
C ALA A 130 5.53 8.92 17.48
N PRO A 131 5.40 8.43 18.73
CA PRO A 131 6.43 8.37 19.76
C PRO A 131 7.35 7.12 19.71
N LEU A 132 7.20 6.26 18.71
CA LEU A 132 8.02 5.06 18.57
C LEU A 132 9.44 5.43 18.14
N PHE A 133 10.42 4.75 18.74
CA PHE A 133 11.81 5.01 18.45
C PHE A 133 12.24 4.37 17.13
N ASP A 134 13.02 5.11 16.34
CA ASP A 134 13.61 4.70 15.05
C ASP A 134 12.57 4.50 13.93
N ARG A 135 12.89 3.71 12.90
CA ARG A 135 12.16 3.59 11.64
C ARG A 135 12.49 2.28 10.91
N LYS A 136 11.95 2.09 9.70
CA LYS A 136 12.32 1.00 8.79
C LYS A 136 13.82 0.72 8.84
N PHE A 137 14.21 -0.54 8.68
CA PHE A 137 15.57 -1.11 8.82
C PHE A 137 16.05 -1.31 10.26
N SER A 138 15.25 -1.03 11.27
CA SER A 138 15.59 -1.30 12.66
C SER A 138 14.63 -2.29 13.30
N LEU A 139 15.07 -2.95 14.38
CA LEU A 139 14.25 -3.82 15.22
C LEU A 139 13.59 -3.06 16.38
N PHE A 140 13.71 -1.74 16.43
CA PHE A 140 12.99 -0.92 17.38
C PHE A 140 11.53 -0.75 16.97
N GLU A 141 10.68 -0.33 17.91
CA GLU A 141 9.24 -0.17 17.72
C GLU A 141 8.89 0.66 16.47
N GLY A 142 9.67 1.70 16.16
CA GLY A 142 9.45 2.53 14.97
C GLY A 142 9.71 1.79 13.65
N GLY A 143 10.45 0.69 13.67
CA GLY A 143 10.73 -0.13 12.50
C GLY A 143 9.78 -1.31 12.31
N ILE A 144 9.23 -1.86 13.40
CA ILE A 144 8.47 -3.11 13.36
C ILE A 144 7.01 -2.97 13.79
N ARG A 145 6.65 -1.91 14.53
CA ARG A 145 5.29 -1.70 14.99
C ARG A 145 4.51 -0.83 14.01
N VAL A 146 3.48 -1.39 13.44
CA VAL A 146 2.61 -0.76 12.45
C VAL A 146 1.17 -0.73 12.91
N PRO A 147 0.35 0.23 12.41
CA PRO A 147 -1.08 0.21 12.66
C PRO A 147 -1.74 -0.97 11.95
N ALA A 148 -2.79 -1.51 12.56
CA ALA A 148 -3.69 -2.45 11.91
C ALA A 148 -5.13 -1.96 12.12
N ILE A 149 -5.91 -1.93 11.04
CA ILE A 149 -7.32 -1.54 11.06
C ILE A 149 -8.13 -2.68 10.47
N LEU A 150 -9.14 -3.14 11.20
CA LEU A 150 -10.05 -4.18 10.76
C LEU A 150 -11.45 -3.58 10.59
N ARG A 151 -12.08 -3.85 9.46
CA ARG A 151 -13.45 -3.44 9.17
C ARG A 151 -14.28 -4.65 8.75
N TRP A 152 -15.33 -4.93 9.53
CA TRP A 152 -16.31 -5.96 9.20
C TRP A 152 -17.66 -5.55 9.81
N PRO A 153 -18.50 -4.83 9.06
CA PRO A 153 -19.79 -4.35 9.54
C PRO A 153 -20.65 -5.48 10.07
N GLY A 154 -21.34 -5.23 11.17
CA GLY A 154 -22.17 -6.24 11.83
C GLY A 154 -21.42 -7.30 12.66
N HIS A 155 -20.09 -7.41 12.51
CA HIS A 155 -19.27 -8.40 13.22
C HIS A 155 -18.23 -7.76 14.14
N ILE A 156 -17.60 -6.67 13.71
CA ILE A 156 -16.63 -5.92 14.51
C ILE A 156 -17.26 -4.58 14.90
N PRO A 157 -17.33 -4.22 16.19
CA PRO A 157 -17.83 -2.92 16.61
C PRO A 157 -17.01 -1.77 16.03
N ALA A 158 -17.69 -0.73 15.52
CA ALA A 158 -17.02 0.45 15.01
C ALA A 158 -16.42 1.30 16.15
N GLY A 159 -15.29 1.96 15.87
CA GLY A 159 -14.65 2.91 16.79
C GLY A 159 -13.96 2.29 18.00
N VAL A 160 -13.78 0.97 18.04
CA VAL A 160 -13.07 0.28 19.12
C VAL A 160 -11.57 0.25 18.85
N THR A 161 -10.79 0.53 19.88
CA THR A 161 -9.33 0.37 19.85
C THR A 161 -8.94 -0.80 20.75
N SER A 162 -8.05 -1.67 20.25
CA SER A 162 -7.46 -2.78 21.01
C SER A 162 -5.98 -2.53 21.26
N THR A 163 -5.48 -2.94 22.43
CA THR A 163 -4.06 -2.97 22.75
C THR A 163 -3.44 -4.36 22.52
N GLN A 164 -4.22 -5.29 21.98
CA GLN A 164 -3.72 -6.61 21.62
C GLN A 164 -2.60 -6.50 20.59
N VAL A 165 -1.47 -7.14 20.86
CA VAL A 165 -0.37 -7.27 19.90
C VAL A 165 -0.65 -8.48 19.02
N GLY A 166 -0.48 -8.32 17.73
CA GLY A 166 -0.53 -9.37 16.72
C GLY A 166 0.64 -9.26 15.77
N ILE A 167 0.85 -10.26 14.95
CA ILE A 167 1.79 -10.22 13.83
C ILE A 167 1.07 -10.64 12.56
N THR A 168 1.65 -10.30 11.40
CA THR A 168 1.01 -10.59 10.11
C THR A 168 0.75 -12.08 9.87
N MET A 169 1.54 -12.96 10.46
CA MET A 169 1.31 -14.42 10.42
C MET A 169 0.00 -14.85 11.09
N ASP A 170 -0.52 -14.08 12.05
CA ASP A 170 -1.81 -14.36 12.69
C ASP A 170 -2.99 -14.20 11.72
N LEU A 171 -2.78 -13.53 10.60
CA LEU A 171 -3.80 -13.29 9.57
C LEU A 171 -3.93 -14.45 8.58
N SER A 172 -2.95 -15.33 8.53
CA SER A 172 -2.87 -16.46 7.58
C SER A 172 -3.02 -17.84 8.24
N ALA A 173 -3.33 -17.87 9.53
CA ALA A 173 -3.47 -19.11 10.31
C ALA A 173 -4.83 -19.80 10.14
#